data_5f9f0c96cec9b004f17ec669ce28edee
#
_entry.id   5f9f0c96cec9b004f17ec669ce28edee
#
_cell.length_a   1.000
_cell.length_b   1.000
_cell.length_c   1.000
_cell.angle_alpha   90.00
_cell.angle_beta   90.00
_cell.angle_gamma   90.00
#
_symmetry.space_group_name_H-M   'P 1'
#
loop_
_entity.id
_entity.type
_entity.pdbx_description
1 polymer ?
#
loop_
_entity_poly.entity_id
_entity_poly.type
_entity_poly.pdbx_seq_one_letter_code
_entity_poly.pdbx_strand_id
1 'polypeptide(L)'
;MKKGKKIYEGKAKIIYSTSDKNLVIQYFKDDATAFNNKKKTTIEGKGVLNNRISEHILSNLSQIGIKNHLVKRLNMREQVIKFVEIIPIEFIVRNVATGSLTKRLGIEDGTVLKEPLVEYCLKDDKLGDPLIAEEHIYAFEWANKKEIEKVKKMIFRINDFMIGMFRGIGIKLIDFKLEFGRLKINGKNEVILADEISPDTCRLWDSITDKKLDKDRFRKDLGDLIPAYTEVARRLGILHEQSNVSAVNVTKLSSVKKKSK
;
A
#
# COMPACT_ATOMS: atom_id res chain seq x y z
N MET A 1 18.78 12.71 -4.42
CA MET A 1 18.61 13.16 -3.02
C MET A 1 19.39 12.22 -2.14
N LYS A 2 20.21 12.70 -1.19
CA LYS A 2 21.05 11.87 -0.32
C LYS A 2 20.26 11.48 0.94
N LYS A 3 20.33 10.20 1.32
CA LYS A 3 19.76 9.65 2.54
C LYS A 3 20.58 10.11 3.76
N GLY A 4 19.89 10.66 4.75
CA GLY A 4 20.49 11.13 6.01
C GLY A 4 20.33 10.11 7.15
N LYS A 5 20.13 10.60 8.39
CA LYS A 5 19.96 9.76 9.57
C LYS A 5 18.60 9.05 9.58
N LYS A 6 18.56 7.85 10.20
CA LYS A 6 17.30 7.17 10.50
C LYS A 6 16.52 7.99 11.52
N ILE A 7 15.26 8.33 11.17
CA ILE A 7 14.32 9.07 12.04
C ILE A 7 13.42 8.10 12.78
N TYR A 8 12.90 7.10 12.05
CA TYR A 8 11.91 6.16 12.57
C TYR A 8 12.10 4.78 11.92
N GLU A 9 11.80 3.74 12.66
CA GLU A 9 11.72 2.38 12.14
C GLU A 9 10.48 1.68 12.66
N GLY A 10 9.60 1.28 11.74
CA GLY A 10 8.41 0.48 12.00
C GLY A 10 8.56 -0.98 11.57
N LYS A 11 7.45 -1.70 11.59
CA LYS A 11 7.37 -3.12 11.22
C LYS A 11 7.82 -3.40 9.78
N ALA A 12 7.41 -2.57 8.83
CA ALA A 12 7.63 -2.79 7.39
C ALA A 12 8.49 -1.69 6.72
N LYS A 13 8.78 -0.59 7.41
CA LYS A 13 9.41 0.60 6.82
C LYS A 13 10.41 1.24 7.74
N ILE A 14 11.38 1.95 7.12
CA ILE A 14 12.31 2.84 7.82
C ILE A 14 12.21 4.22 7.17
N ILE A 15 12.18 5.28 7.97
CA ILE A 15 12.17 6.65 7.51
C ILE A 15 13.53 7.29 7.79
N TYR A 16 14.09 7.92 6.77
CA TYR A 16 15.36 8.62 6.83
C TYR A 16 15.18 10.10 6.51
N SER A 17 15.92 10.96 7.20
CA SER A 17 15.99 12.40 6.88
C SER A 17 16.63 12.64 5.52
N THR A 18 16.42 13.83 4.97
CA THR A 18 17.12 14.35 3.80
C THR A 18 17.71 15.74 4.14
N SER A 19 18.35 16.37 3.17
CA SER A 19 18.78 17.77 3.28
C SER A 19 17.61 18.76 3.30
N ASP A 20 16.46 18.37 2.75
CA ASP A 20 15.21 19.14 2.82
C ASP A 20 14.36 18.63 3.99
N LYS A 21 14.13 19.47 5.02
CA LYS A 21 13.33 19.12 6.19
C LYS A 21 11.86 18.76 5.91
N ASN A 22 11.35 19.14 4.74
CA ASN A 22 9.99 18.83 4.32
C ASN A 22 9.88 17.49 3.60
N LEU A 23 11.01 16.84 3.30
CA LEU A 23 11.08 15.58 2.55
C LEU A 23 11.86 14.53 3.33
N VAL A 24 11.38 13.31 3.26
CA VAL A 24 12.06 12.14 3.87
C VAL A 24 12.14 11.02 2.85
N ILE A 25 13.04 10.06 3.10
CA ILE A 25 13.14 8.83 2.32
C ILE A 25 12.51 7.70 3.12
N GLN A 26 11.51 7.07 2.54
CA GLN A 26 10.88 5.85 3.05
C GLN A 26 11.53 4.64 2.41
N TYR A 27 12.06 3.74 3.22
CA TYR A 27 12.63 2.46 2.81
C TYR A 27 11.67 1.33 3.16
N PHE A 28 11.37 0.45 2.23
CA PHE A 28 10.51 -0.72 2.38
C PHE A 28 11.33 -1.95 2.75
N LYS A 29 11.03 -2.52 3.93
CA LYS A 29 11.69 -3.72 4.48
C LYS A 29 11.07 -5.00 3.89
N ASP A 30 11.84 -6.05 3.91
CA ASP A 30 11.37 -7.41 3.62
C ASP A 30 10.72 -8.09 4.85
N ASP A 31 10.72 -7.43 5.99
CA ASP A 31 10.11 -7.94 7.21
C ASP A 31 8.60 -8.11 7.03
N ALA A 32 8.11 -9.30 7.32
CA ALA A 32 6.70 -9.61 7.43
C ALA A 32 6.37 -9.93 8.89
N THR A 33 5.37 -9.22 9.44
CA THR A 33 4.91 -9.40 10.81
C THR A 33 3.40 -9.61 10.84
N ALA A 34 2.93 -10.45 11.75
CA ALA A 34 1.51 -10.66 12.01
C ALA A 34 1.25 -10.85 13.49
N PHE A 35 -0.04 -10.68 13.92
CA PHE A 35 -0.49 -10.91 15.30
C PHE A 35 0.36 -10.14 16.34
N ASN A 36 0.51 -8.83 16.16
CA ASN A 36 1.29 -7.96 17.05
C ASN A 36 2.73 -8.47 17.27
N ASN A 37 3.43 -8.74 16.17
CA ASN A 37 4.81 -9.27 16.15
C ASN A 37 5.00 -10.69 16.71
N LYS A 38 3.94 -11.42 17.08
CA LYS A 38 4.06 -12.83 17.51
C LYS A 38 4.55 -13.74 16.38
N LYS A 39 4.27 -13.36 15.12
CA LYS A 39 4.80 -14.02 13.93
C LYS A 39 5.64 -13.03 13.15
N LYS A 40 6.90 -13.34 12.94
CA LYS A 40 7.85 -12.48 12.21
C LYS A 40 8.78 -13.33 11.36
N THR A 41 9.03 -12.90 10.12
CA THR A 41 10.02 -13.47 9.22
C THR A 41 10.50 -12.40 8.24
N THR A 42 11.60 -12.65 7.54
CA THR A 42 12.07 -11.85 6.42
C THR A 42 11.70 -12.57 5.13
N ILE A 43 11.03 -11.91 4.20
CA ILE A 43 10.59 -12.47 2.92
C ILE A 43 11.23 -11.65 1.81
N GLU A 44 12.30 -12.16 1.24
CA GLU A 44 13.09 -11.46 0.22
C GLU A 44 12.22 -11.01 -0.96
N GLY A 45 12.40 -9.75 -1.38
CA GLY A 45 11.64 -9.14 -2.48
C GLY A 45 10.31 -8.50 -2.08
N LYS A 46 9.78 -8.76 -0.87
CA LYS A 46 8.49 -8.20 -0.43
C LYS A 46 8.49 -6.66 -0.45
N GLY A 47 9.54 -6.06 0.09
CA GLY A 47 9.69 -4.60 0.12
C GLY A 47 9.79 -3.97 -1.27
N VAL A 48 10.41 -4.67 -2.22
CA VAL A 48 10.49 -4.23 -3.63
C VAL A 48 9.09 -4.17 -4.26
N LEU A 49 8.30 -5.23 -4.10
CA LEU A 49 6.94 -5.30 -4.63
C LEU A 49 6.03 -4.26 -4.00
N ASN A 50 6.06 -4.14 -2.66
CA ASN A 50 5.26 -3.14 -1.95
C ASN A 50 5.62 -1.71 -2.36
N ASN A 51 6.91 -1.39 -2.51
CA ASN A 51 7.37 -0.09 -2.99
C ASN A 51 6.79 0.26 -4.36
N ARG A 52 6.85 -0.68 -5.31
CA ARG A 52 6.37 -0.46 -6.68
C ARG A 52 4.85 -0.37 -6.76
N ILE A 53 4.13 -1.27 -6.06
CA ILE A 53 2.67 -1.27 -6.03
C ILE A 53 2.15 0.00 -5.35
N SER A 54 2.74 0.40 -4.22
CA SER A 54 2.36 1.61 -3.50
C SER A 54 2.60 2.87 -4.34
N GLU A 55 3.76 2.99 -5.03
CA GLU A 55 4.01 4.09 -5.95
C GLU A 55 2.92 4.17 -7.03
N HIS A 56 2.61 3.04 -7.67
CA HIS A 56 1.61 2.98 -8.74
C HIS A 56 0.24 3.45 -8.26
N ILE A 57 -0.24 2.93 -7.12
CA ILE A 57 -1.55 3.28 -6.57
C ILE A 57 -1.58 4.75 -6.14
N LEU A 58 -0.59 5.24 -5.39
CA LEU A 58 -0.54 6.63 -4.92
C LEU A 58 -0.42 7.62 -6.07
N SER A 59 0.31 7.28 -7.15
CA SER A 59 0.41 8.11 -8.35
C SER A 59 -0.94 8.23 -9.07
N ASN A 60 -1.66 7.11 -9.24
CA ASN A 60 -2.99 7.12 -9.84
C ASN A 60 -4.00 7.89 -8.98
N LEU A 61 -3.96 7.73 -7.66
CA LEU A 61 -4.79 8.52 -6.74
C LEU A 61 -4.51 10.03 -6.86
N SER A 62 -3.24 10.43 -7.09
CA SER A 62 -2.91 11.84 -7.35
C SER A 62 -3.58 12.36 -8.62
N GLN A 63 -3.66 11.55 -9.68
CA GLN A 63 -4.30 11.95 -10.94
C GLN A 63 -5.80 12.24 -10.78
N ILE A 64 -6.48 11.55 -9.87
CA ILE A 64 -7.90 11.82 -9.54
C ILE A 64 -8.07 12.88 -8.44
N GLY A 65 -6.99 13.60 -8.07
CA GLY A 65 -7.02 14.71 -7.13
C GLY A 65 -6.99 14.29 -5.65
N ILE A 66 -6.60 13.07 -5.32
CA ILE A 66 -6.33 12.66 -3.93
C ILE A 66 -4.90 13.04 -3.58
N LYS A 67 -4.77 14.12 -2.81
CA LYS A 67 -3.46 14.57 -2.32
C LYS A 67 -2.85 13.51 -1.40
N ASN A 68 -1.61 13.15 -1.66
CA ASN A 68 -0.86 12.20 -0.84
C ASN A 68 0.60 12.62 -0.65
N HIS A 69 1.30 11.87 0.18
CA HIS A 69 2.67 12.17 0.58
C HIS A 69 3.72 11.78 -0.46
N LEU A 70 3.39 10.94 -1.46
CA LEU A 70 4.36 10.48 -2.46
C LEU A 70 4.87 11.65 -3.28
N VAL A 71 6.21 11.73 -3.45
CA VAL A 71 6.87 12.65 -4.38
C VAL A 71 7.38 11.86 -5.59
N LYS A 72 8.19 10.83 -5.35
CA LYS A 72 8.70 9.93 -6.40
C LYS A 72 9.36 8.68 -5.81
N ARG A 73 9.43 7.62 -6.58
CA ARG A 73 10.27 6.48 -6.28
C ARG A 73 11.74 6.79 -6.63
N LEU A 74 12.67 6.40 -5.76
CA LEU A 74 14.11 6.57 -5.97
C LEU A 74 14.74 5.33 -6.60
N ASN A 75 14.42 4.17 -6.08
CA ASN A 75 14.97 2.89 -6.49
C ASN A 75 14.00 1.75 -6.16
N MET A 76 14.50 0.51 -6.17
CA MET A 76 13.69 -0.68 -5.92
C MET A 76 13.02 -0.69 -4.53
N ARG A 77 13.57 -0.01 -3.53
CA ARG A 77 13.12 -0.08 -2.13
C ARG A 77 12.80 1.27 -1.50
N GLU A 78 13.04 2.37 -2.20
CA GLU A 78 12.98 3.70 -1.59
C GLU A 78 12.10 4.65 -2.38
N GLN A 79 11.34 5.46 -1.64
CA GLN A 79 10.54 6.58 -2.13
C GLN A 79 10.94 7.86 -1.41
N VAL A 80 10.90 8.98 -2.12
CA VAL A 80 10.83 10.30 -1.51
C VAL A 80 9.38 10.59 -1.22
N ILE A 81 9.09 10.95 0.01
CA ILE A 81 7.77 11.34 0.47
C ILE A 81 7.84 12.68 1.20
N LYS A 82 6.74 13.41 1.23
CA LYS A 82 6.58 14.60 2.07
C LYS A 82 6.61 14.17 3.53
N PHE A 83 7.30 14.95 4.37
CA PHE A 83 7.24 14.75 5.81
C PHE A 83 5.90 15.28 6.32
N VAL A 84 5.13 14.41 6.96
CA VAL A 84 3.82 14.71 7.52
C VAL A 84 3.76 14.30 8.99
N GLU A 85 2.99 15.02 9.78
CA GLU A 85 2.60 14.61 11.12
C GLU A 85 1.46 13.60 11.00
N ILE A 86 1.73 12.32 11.27
CA ILE A 86 0.72 11.26 11.17
C ILE A 86 -0.37 11.48 12.21
N ILE A 87 -1.63 11.45 11.78
CA ILE A 87 -2.79 11.33 12.65
C ILE A 87 -2.76 9.91 13.24
N PRO A 88 -2.76 9.74 14.57
CA PRO A 88 -2.53 8.44 15.21
C PRO A 88 -3.75 7.50 15.11
N ILE A 89 -4.33 7.40 13.91
CA ILE A 89 -5.51 6.61 13.61
C ILE A 89 -5.27 5.82 12.33
N GLU A 90 -5.53 4.52 12.38
CA GLU A 90 -5.67 3.68 11.21
C GLU A 90 -7.15 3.62 10.81
N PHE A 91 -7.41 3.86 9.53
CA PHE A 91 -8.75 3.81 8.94
C PHE A 91 -8.87 2.51 8.14
N ILE A 92 -9.72 1.60 8.60
CA ILE A 92 -9.96 0.33 7.92
C ILE A 92 -11.24 0.44 7.10
N VAL A 93 -11.12 0.28 5.79
CA VAL A 93 -12.26 0.33 4.86
C VAL A 93 -12.59 -1.07 4.43
N ARG A 94 -13.83 -1.52 4.65
CA ARG A 94 -14.26 -2.89 4.34
C ARG A 94 -15.41 -2.90 3.34
N ASN A 95 -15.22 -3.66 2.27
CA ASN A 95 -16.24 -3.96 1.27
C ASN A 95 -16.84 -5.35 1.47
N VAL A 96 -16.07 -6.24 2.10
CA VAL A 96 -16.45 -7.62 2.41
C VAL A 96 -16.05 -7.92 3.85
N ALA A 97 -16.93 -8.60 4.57
CA ALA A 97 -16.66 -9.01 5.95
C ALA A 97 -15.63 -10.13 5.98
N THR A 98 -14.50 -9.90 6.66
CA THR A 98 -13.44 -10.89 6.88
C THR A 98 -12.59 -10.54 8.09
N GLY A 99 -11.76 -11.48 8.53
CA GLY A 99 -10.74 -11.26 9.56
C GLY A 99 -11.32 -10.93 10.93
N SER A 100 -10.93 -9.76 11.51
CA SER A 100 -11.38 -9.37 12.85
C SER A 100 -12.87 -9.01 12.91
N LEU A 101 -13.47 -8.52 11.83
CA LEU A 101 -14.87 -8.15 11.76
C LEU A 101 -15.78 -9.37 11.96
N THR A 102 -15.50 -10.46 11.21
CA THR A 102 -16.29 -11.70 11.30
C THR A 102 -16.22 -12.32 12.68
N LYS A 103 -15.04 -12.29 13.30
CA LYS A 103 -14.83 -12.81 14.67
C LYS A 103 -15.55 -12.00 15.73
N ARG A 104 -15.62 -10.66 15.58
CA ARG A 104 -16.26 -9.79 16.56
C ARG A 104 -17.77 -9.84 16.50
N LEU A 105 -18.33 -9.94 15.29
CA LEU A 105 -19.77 -9.80 15.06
C LEU A 105 -20.47 -11.11 14.72
N GLY A 106 -19.72 -12.24 14.62
CA GLY A 106 -20.29 -13.55 14.25
C GLY A 106 -20.83 -13.61 12.82
N ILE A 107 -20.33 -12.73 11.92
CA ILE A 107 -20.74 -12.65 10.51
C ILE A 107 -19.95 -13.69 9.72
N GLU A 108 -20.59 -14.32 8.74
CA GLU A 108 -19.94 -15.26 7.83
C GLU A 108 -18.79 -14.62 7.03
N ASP A 109 -17.65 -15.31 6.95
CA ASP A 109 -16.46 -14.83 6.22
C ASP A 109 -16.78 -14.79 4.71
N GLY A 110 -16.51 -13.66 4.08
CA GLY A 110 -16.83 -13.42 2.66
C GLY A 110 -18.18 -12.74 2.41
N THR A 111 -18.95 -12.41 3.46
CA THR A 111 -20.20 -11.66 3.29
C THR A 111 -19.93 -10.28 2.69
N VAL A 112 -20.53 -9.98 1.53
CA VAL A 112 -20.44 -8.68 0.87
C VAL A 112 -21.28 -7.67 1.66
N LEU A 113 -20.68 -6.55 2.02
CA LEU A 113 -21.37 -5.47 2.72
C LEU A 113 -22.21 -4.64 1.73
N LYS A 114 -23.40 -4.21 2.16
CA LYS A 114 -24.27 -3.35 1.33
C LYS A 114 -23.62 -1.99 1.03
N GLU A 115 -22.89 -1.46 2.01
CA GLU A 115 -22.14 -0.21 1.94
C GLU A 115 -20.75 -0.43 2.53
N PRO A 116 -19.73 0.32 2.08
CA PRO A 116 -18.41 0.26 2.67
C PRO A 116 -18.45 0.63 4.15
N LEU A 117 -17.92 -0.24 5.01
CA LEU A 117 -17.77 0.02 6.43
C LEU A 117 -16.42 0.69 6.69
N VAL A 118 -16.42 1.80 7.43
CA VAL A 118 -15.19 2.46 7.89
C VAL A 118 -15.04 2.24 9.38
N GLU A 119 -13.94 1.63 9.80
CA GLU A 119 -13.57 1.43 11.20
C GLU A 119 -12.32 2.24 11.53
N TYR A 120 -12.21 2.63 12.78
CA TYR A 120 -11.08 3.40 13.32
C TYR A 120 -10.31 2.54 14.32
N CYS A 121 -9.00 2.50 14.19
CA CYS A 121 -8.11 1.91 15.18
C CYS A 121 -7.12 2.96 15.68
N LEU A 122 -6.85 2.98 16.98
CA LEU A 122 -5.75 3.77 17.50
C LEU A 122 -4.45 3.14 17.03
N LYS A 123 -3.59 3.95 16.40
CA LYS A 123 -2.27 3.52 15.94
C LYS A 123 -1.29 3.44 17.10
N ASP A 124 -1.34 2.35 17.83
CA ASP A 124 -0.44 2.05 18.94
C ASP A 124 -0.12 0.54 18.98
N ASP A 125 1.05 0.19 18.46
CA ASP A 125 1.54 -1.19 18.40
C ASP A 125 1.60 -1.88 19.78
N LYS A 126 1.83 -1.12 20.87
CA LYS A 126 1.90 -1.67 22.22
C LYS A 126 0.53 -2.08 22.75
N LEU A 127 -0.51 -1.33 22.34
CA LEU A 127 -1.90 -1.64 22.68
C LEU A 127 -2.53 -2.62 21.67
N GLY A 128 -1.86 -2.95 20.59
CA GLY A 128 -2.36 -3.86 19.56
C GLY A 128 -3.33 -3.22 18.58
N ASP A 129 -3.17 -1.92 18.33
CA ASP A 129 -3.98 -1.13 17.42
C ASP A 129 -5.50 -1.30 17.70
N PRO A 130 -5.99 -0.95 18.93
CA PRO A 130 -7.36 -1.24 19.37
C PRO A 130 -8.38 -0.49 18.53
N LEU A 131 -9.53 -1.14 18.28
CA LEU A 131 -10.69 -0.50 17.67
C LEU A 131 -11.23 0.59 18.61
N ILE A 132 -11.53 1.75 18.03
CA ILE A 132 -12.07 2.93 18.73
C ILE A 132 -13.33 3.44 18.05
N ALA A 133 -14.18 4.13 18.81
CA ALA A 133 -15.28 4.91 18.26
C ALA A 133 -14.76 6.29 17.78
N GLU A 134 -15.51 6.93 16.88
CA GLU A 134 -15.16 8.26 16.37
C GLU A 134 -15.14 9.32 17.51
N GLU A 135 -15.98 9.14 18.52
CA GLU A 135 -16.04 10.01 19.71
C GLU A 135 -14.73 10.00 20.50
N HIS A 136 -14.00 8.86 20.55
CA HIS A 136 -12.69 8.81 21.18
C HIS A 136 -11.70 9.74 20.49
N ILE A 137 -11.77 9.86 19.15
CA ILE A 137 -10.89 10.73 18.37
C ILE A 137 -10.99 12.17 18.83
N TYR A 138 -12.21 12.62 19.11
CA TYR A 138 -12.48 13.99 19.53
C TYR A 138 -12.21 14.20 21.02
N ALA A 139 -12.57 13.23 21.85
CA ALA A 139 -12.37 13.29 23.30
C ALA A 139 -10.88 13.36 23.69
N PHE A 140 -10.03 12.70 22.92
CA PHE A 140 -8.57 12.70 23.11
C PHE A 140 -7.82 13.64 22.17
N GLU A 141 -8.53 14.48 21.41
CA GLU A 141 -7.95 15.49 20.50
C GLU A 141 -6.96 14.94 19.47
N TRP A 142 -7.09 13.66 19.09
CA TRP A 142 -6.22 13.06 18.06
C TRP A 142 -6.45 13.68 16.68
N ALA A 143 -7.72 14.05 16.38
CA ALA A 143 -8.11 14.85 15.23
C ALA A 143 -9.41 15.62 15.52
N ASN A 144 -9.62 16.73 14.81
CA ASN A 144 -10.87 17.49 14.92
C ASN A 144 -11.91 17.03 13.89
N LYS A 145 -13.17 17.45 14.09
CA LYS A 145 -14.31 17.05 13.24
C LYS A 145 -14.09 17.38 11.76
N LYS A 146 -13.53 18.57 11.45
CA LYS A 146 -13.25 18.98 10.06
C LYS A 146 -12.21 18.10 9.38
N GLU A 147 -11.18 17.66 10.13
CA GLU A 147 -10.18 16.72 9.62
C GLU A 147 -10.82 15.36 9.32
N ILE A 148 -11.62 14.82 10.24
CA ILE A 148 -12.30 13.52 10.06
C ILE A 148 -13.31 13.56 8.91
N GLU A 149 -14.11 14.63 8.79
CA GLU A 149 -15.02 14.81 7.64
C GLU A 149 -14.25 14.84 6.30
N LYS A 150 -13.11 15.55 6.26
CA LYS A 150 -12.25 15.56 5.07
C LYS A 150 -11.70 14.18 4.78
N VAL A 151 -11.22 13.47 5.78
CA VAL A 151 -10.70 12.10 5.67
C VAL A 151 -11.78 11.16 5.15
N LYS A 152 -12.99 11.17 5.70
CA LYS A 152 -14.11 10.35 5.24
C LYS A 152 -14.42 10.57 3.75
N LYS A 153 -14.47 11.82 3.29
CA LYS A 153 -14.66 12.15 1.87
C LYS A 153 -13.55 11.58 0.99
N MET A 154 -12.30 11.62 1.44
CA MET A 154 -11.18 11.01 0.72
C MET A 154 -11.28 9.48 0.72
N ILE A 155 -11.62 8.86 1.84
CA ILE A 155 -11.76 7.41 2.00
C ILE A 155 -12.73 6.83 0.96
N PHE A 156 -13.94 7.38 0.85
CA PHE A 156 -14.93 6.87 -0.10
C PHE A 156 -14.45 7.03 -1.55
N ARG A 157 -13.87 8.17 -1.91
CA ARG A 157 -13.29 8.37 -3.25
C ARG A 157 -12.13 7.42 -3.55
N ILE A 158 -11.28 7.15 -2.56
CA ILE A 158 -10.18 6.17 -2.67
C ILE A 158 -10.76 4.77 -2.84
N ASN A 159 -11.78 4.40 -2.06
CA ASN A 159 -12.43 3.10 -2.14
C ASN A 159 -13.02 2.85 -3.53
N ASP A 160 -13.81 3.78 -4.04
CA ASP A 160 -14.45 3.67 -5.36
C ASP A 160 -13.42 3.51 -6.48
N PHE A 161 -12.37 4.33 -6.44
CA PHE A 161 -11.27 4.23 -7.39
C PHE A 161 -10.56 2.87 -7.32
N MET A 162 -10.21 2.42 -6.11
CA MET A 162 -9.50 1.16 -5.91
C MET A 162 -10.35 -0.07 -6.27
N ILE A 163 -11.66 -0.05 -5.96
CA ILE A 163 -12.59 -1.11 -6.41
C ILE A 163 -12.56 -1.20 -7.94
N GLY A 164 -12.71 -0.07 -8.65
CA GLY A 164 -12.69 -0.02 -10.10
C GLY A 164 -11.37 -0.52 -10.68
N MET A 165 -10.25 -0.03 -10.16
CA MET A 165 -8.91 -0.41 -10.59
C MET A 165 -8.65 -1.92 -10.42
N PHE A 166 -8.91 -2.47 -9.25
CA PHE A 166 -8.68 -3.88 -8.97
C PHE A 166 -9.66 -4.79 -9.71
N ARG A 167 -10.93 -4.40 -9.80
CA ARG A 167 -11.95 -5.14 -10.55
C ARG A 167 -11.59 -5.24 -12.04
N GLY A 168 -11.06 -4.17 -12.62
CA GLY A 168 -10.60 -4.13 -14.01
C GLY A 168 -9.49 -5.12 -14.35
N ILE A 169 -8.76 -5.59 -13.35
CA ILE A 169 -7.68 -6.59 -13.49
C ILE A 169 -8.02 -7.96 -12.87
N GLY A 170 -9.30 -8.21 -12.59
CA GLY A 170 -9.78 -9.49 -12.07
C GLY A 170 -9.40 -9.75 -10.60
N ILE A 171 -9.34 -8.68 -9.78
CA ILE A 171 -9.08 -8.76 -8.35
C ILE A 171 -10.25 -8.13 -7.57
N LYS A 172 -10.69 -8.79 -6.49
CA LYS A 172 -11.66 -8.23 -5.53
C LYS A 172 -10.90 -7.48 -4.44
N LEU A 173 -11.21 -6.21 -4.24
CA LEU A 173 -10.76 -5.44 -3.07
C LEU A 173 -11.69 -5.73 -1.89
N ILE A 174 -11.21 -6.46 -0.93
CA ILE A 174 -11.98 -6.94 0.22
C ILE A 174 -12.02 -5.88 1.32
N ASP A 175 -10.87 -5.50 1.80
CA ASP A 175 -10.66 -4.40 2.74
C ASP A 175 -9.24 -3.83 2.59
N PHE A 176 -9.03 -2.66 3.17
CA PHE A 176 -7.71 -2.06 3.20
C PHE A 176 -7.59 -1.05 4.35
N LYS A 177 -6.35 -0.79 4.75
CA LYS A 177 -5.98 0.18 5.76
C LYS A 177 -5.44 1.44 5.10
N LEU A 178 -5.87 2.60 5.59
CA LEU A 178 -5.32 3.92 5.23
C LEU A 178 -4.81 4.63 6.48
N GLU A 179 -3.80 5.46 6.28
CA GLU A 179 -3.32 6.43 7.25
C GLU A 179 -3.29 7.81 6.62
N PHE A 180 -3.50 8.83 7.43
CA PHE A 180 -3.47 10.22 7.00
C PHE A 180 -2.51 11.02 7.87
N GLY A 181 -1.98 12.10 7.30
CA GLY A 181 -1.09 13.00 8.03
C GLY A 181 -1.35 14.45 7.70
N ARG A 182 -0.90 15.33 8.59
CA ARG A 182 -0.94 16.78 8.46
C ARG A 182 0.32 17.26 7.76
N LEU A 183 0.17 17.78 6.55
CA LEU A 183 1.23 18.47 5.82
C LEU A 183 1.18 19.94 6.15
N LYS A 184 2.28 20.48 6.67
CA LYS A 184 2.38 21.90 6.99
C LYS A 184 2.73 22.72 5.74
N ILE A 185 1.81 23.56 5.26
CA ILE A 185 1.99 24.42 4.10
C ILE A 185 1.68 25.87 4.54
N ASN A 186 2.66 26.78 4.43
CA ASN A 186 2.50 28.20 4.77
C ASN A 186 1.82 28.41 6.15
N GLY A 187 2.26 27.64 7.15
CA GLY A 187 1.73 27.73 8.53
C GLY A 187 0.38 27.07 8.77
N LYS A 188 -0.28 26.55 7.74
CA LYS A 188 -1.55 25.81 7.85
C LYS A 188 -1.33 24.31 7.68
N ASN A 189 -2.14 23.52 8.38
CA ASN A 189 -2.15 22.07 8.23
C ASN A 189 -3.13 21.67 7.13
N GLU A 190 -2.65 20.88 6.19
CA GLU A 190 -3.48 20.21 5.19
C GLU A 190 -3.43 18.69 5.45
N VAL A 191 -4.59 18.05 5.66
CA VAL A 191 -4.68 16.60 5.78
C VAL A 191 -4.56 15.97 4.39
N ILE A 192 -3.61 15.04 4.26
CA ILE A 192 -3.34 14.28 3.02
C ILE A 192 -3.20 12.78 3.34
N LEU A 193 -3.37 11.94 2.34
CA LEU A 193 -3.13 10.51 2.44
C LEU A 193 -1.64 10.24 2.65
N ALA A 194 -1.33 9.36 3.58
CA ALA A 194 0.02 8.93 3.94
C ALA A 194 0.14 7.41 3.94
N ASP A 195 1.27 6.90 4.42
CA ASP A 195 1.61 5.47 4.47
C ASP A 195 1.61 4.81 3.08
N GLU A 196 1.63 3.49 3.03
CA GLU A 196 1.56 2.70 1.80
C GLU A 196 0.15 2.22 1.51
N ILE A 197 -0.13 1.95 0.23
CA ILE A 197 -1.23 1.08 -0.20
C ILE A 197 -0.59 -0.06 -0.99
N SER A 198 -0.65 -1.27 -0.43
CA SER A 198 0.04 -2.43 -0.96
C SER A 198 -0.67 -3.71 -0.51
N PRO A 199 -0.29 -4.89 -0.98
CA PRO A 199 -0.82 -6.17 -0.46
C PRO A 199 -0.53 -6.41 1.04
N ASP A 200 0.36 -5.62 1.67
CA ASP A 200 0.55 -5.64 3.14
C ASP A 200 -0.59 -4.92 3.87
N THR A 201 -1.21 -3.92 3.25
CA THR A 201 -2.28 -3.09 3.83
C THR A 201 -3.66 -3.36 3.22
N CYS A 202 -3.74 -4.15 2.14
CA CYS A 202 -4.99 -4.54 1.48
C CYS A 202 -5.23 -6.04 1.61
N ARG A 203 -6.49 -6.46 1.67
CA ARG A 203 -6.91 -7.81 1.32
C ARG A 203 -7.41 -7.84 -0.11
N LEU A 204 -6.78 -8.68 -0.90
CA LEU A 204 -6.98 -8.81 -2.33
C LEU A 204 -7.26 -10.27 -2.67
N TRP A 205 -8.42 -10.55 -3.26
CA TRP A 205 -8.75 -11.90 -3.67
C TRP A 205 -8.88 -11.96 -5.19
N ASP A 206 -8.39 -13.04 -5.76
CA ASP A 206 -8.67 -13.35 -7.17
C ASP A 206 -10.18 -13.43 -7.40
N SER A 207 -10.69 -12.78 -8.45
CA SER A 207 -12.14 -12.63 -8.64
C SER A 207 -12.85 -13.93 -9.04
N ILE A 208 -12.12 -14.92 -9.54
CA ILE A 208 -12.65 -16.21 -10.02
C ILE A 208 -12.46 -17.28 -8.96
N THR A 209 -11.26 -17.37 -8.40
CA THR A 209 -10.85 -18.49 -7.55
C THR A 209 -10.89 -18.20 -6.05
N ASP A 210 -11.14 -16.94 -5.67
CA ASP A 210 -11.04 -16.42 -4.28
C ASP A 210 -9.66 -16.66 -3.62
N LYS A 211 -8.63 -16.98 -4.42
CA LYS A 211 -7.26 -17.13 -3.94
C LYS A 211 -6.78 -15.82 -3.34
N LYS A 212 -6.20 -15.90 -2.15
CA LYS A 212 -5.65 -14.72 -1.46
C LYS A 212 -4.38 -14.25 -2.16
N LEU A 213 -4.33 -12.97 -2.53
CA LEU A 213 -3.19 -12.33 -3.20
C LEU A 213 -2.50 -11.29 -2.30
N ASP A 214 -2.67 -11.40 -1.00
CA ASP A 214 -2.30 -10.43 0.01
C ASP A 214 -1.58 -11.09 1.21
N LYS A 215 -1.34 -10.30 2.25
CA LYS A 215 -0.63 -10.72 3.48
C LYS A 215 -1.34 -11.82 4.28
N ASP A 216 -2.61 -12.12 4.00
CA ASP A 216 -3.29 -13.24 4.65
C ASP A 216 -2.63 -14.59 4.29
N ARG A 217 -1.89 -14.67 3.18
CA ARG A 217 -1.05 -15.83 2.88
C ARG A 217 -0.01 -16.09 3.98
N PHE A 218 0.62 -15.03 4.48
CA PHE A 218 1.54 -15.12 5.61
C PHE A 218 0.81 -15.32 6.94
N ARG A 219 -0.30 -14.61 7.17
CA ARG A 219 -1.08 -14.72 8.41
C ARG A 219 -1.64 -16.13 8.63
N LYS A 220 -2.08 -16.78 7.55
CA LYS A 220 -2.79 -18.08 7.57
C LYS A 220 -1.91 -19.26 7.11
N ASP A 221 -0.60 -19.07 6.99
CA ASP A 221 0.38 -20.08 6.52
C ASP A 221 0.03 -20.72 5.17
N LEU A 222 -0.49 -19.91 4.23
CA LEU A 222 -0.88 -20.40 2.91
C LEU A 222 0.30 -20.48 1.91
N GLY A 223 1.51 -20.12 2.34
CA GLY A 223 2.71 -20.09 1.48
C GLY A 223 2.66 -19.07 0.34
N ASP A 224 3.64 -19.08 -0.55
CA ASP A 224 3.69 -18.38 -1.84
C ASP A 224 3.34 -16.87 -1.77
N LEU A 225 3.83 -16.14 -0.75
CA LEU A 225 3.56 -14.72 -0.60
C LEU A 225 4.13 -13.92 -1.79
N ILE A 226 5.39 -14.15 -2.16
CA ILE A 226 6.03 -13.43 -3.26
C ILE A 226 5.36 -13.71 -4.61
N PRO A 227 5.05 -14.96 -4.99
CA PRO A 227 4.23 -15.22 -6.18
C PRO A 227 2.90 -14.47 -6.19
N ALA A 228 2.20 -14.39 -5.05
CA ALA A 228 0.93 -13.66 -4.94
C ALA A 228 1.10 -12.15 -5.15
N TYR A 229 2.10 -11.52 -4.52
CA TYR A 229 2.40 -10.09 -4.71
C TYR A 229 2.90 -9.78 -6.12
N THR A 230 3.68 -10.68 -6.70
CA THR A 230 4.13 -10.60 -8.09
C THR A 230 2.94 -10.63 -9.06
N GLU A 231 1.96 -11.50 -8.80
CA GLU A 231 0.74 -11.57 -9.61
C GLU A 231 -0.08 -10.27 -9.53
N VAL A 232 -0.21 -9.65 -8.35
CA VAL A 232 -0.83 -8.33 -8.21
C VAL A 232 -0.05 -7.29 -9.04
N ALA A 233 1.27 -7.24 -8.92
CA ALA A 233 2.11 -6.30 -9.65
C ALA A 233 2.06 -6.52 -11.18
N ARG A 234 2.01 -7.78 -11.62
CA ARG A 234 1.85 -8.14 -13.03
C ARG A 234 0.50 -7.67 -13.59
N ARG A 235 -0.60 -7.97 -12.89
CA ARG A 235 -1.93 -7.53 -13.32
C ARG A 235 -2.09 -6.01 -13.33
N LEU A 236 -1.42 -5.29 -12.43
CA LEU A 236 -1.35 -3.83 -12.44
C LEU A 236 -0.47 -3.26 -13.58
N GLY A 237 0.19 -4.10 -14.39
CA GLY A 237 1.09 -3.64 -15.45
C GLY A 237 2.41 -3.05 -14.94
N ILE A 238 2.76 -3.28 -13.67
CA ILE A 238 3.98 -2.76 -13.05
C ILE A 238 5.20 -3.60 -13.43
N LEU A 239 5.02 -4.91 -13.56
CA LEU A 239 6.02 -5.85 -14.03
C LEU A 239 5.68 -6.19 -15.48
N HIS A 240 6.59 -5.87 -16.39
CA HIS A 240 6.49 -6.38 -17.77
C HIS A 240 6.57 -7.91 -17.70
N GLU A 241 5.71 -8.60 -18.44
CA GLU A 241 5.97 -9.98 -18.79
C GLU A 241 7.35 -10.00 -19.42
N GLN A 242 8.21 -10.91 -18.98
CA GLN A 242 9.38 -11.23 -19.80
C GLN A 242 8.76 -11.76 -21.10
N SER A 243 8.67 -10.89 -22.11
CA SER A 243 8.45 -11.35 -23.45
C SER A 243 9.57 -12.37 -23.64
N ASN A 244 9.23 -13.63 -23.84
CA ASN A 244 10.12 -14.58 -24.46
C ASN A 244 10.40 -14.01 -25.85
N VAL A 245 11.34 -13.07 -25.92
CA VAL A 245 12.04 -12.74 -27.14
C VAL A 245 12.89 -13.97 -27.38
N SER A 246 12.26 -14.99 -27.97
CA SER A 246 12.97 -16.06 -28.65
C SER A 246 14.01 -15.34 -29.50
N ALA A 247 15.26 -15.69 -29.26
CA ALA A 247 16.42 -15.09 -29.93
C ALA A 247 16.10 -14.94 -31.42
N VAL A 248 15.90 -13.69 -31.83
CA VAL A 248 15.86 -13.38 -33.27
C VAL A 248 17.24 -13.80 -33.77
N ASN A 249 17.27 -14.86 -34.55
CA ASN A 249 18.48 -15.30 -35.26
C ASN A 249 18.97 -14.08 -36.04
N VAL A 250 20.00 -13.43 -35.52
CA VAL A 250 20.76 -12.42 -36.26
C VAL A 250 21.53 -13.19 -37.34
N THR A 251 20.92 -13.31 -38.49
CA THR A 251 21.60 -13.84 -39.67
C THR A 251 22.74 -12.89 -39.97
N LYS A 252 23.99 -13.32 -39.72
CA LYS A 252 25.19 -12.58 -40.10
C LYS A 252 25.09 -12.31 -41.59
N LEU A 253 24.99 -11.05 -41.99
CA LEU A 253 25.22 -10.62 -43.36
C LEU A 253 26.67 -11.01 -43.76
N SER A 254 26.78 -12.08 -44.49
CA SER A 254 28.04 -12.50 -45.07
C SER A 254 28.52 -11.41 -46.03
N SER A 255 29.74 -10.99 -45.83
CA SER A 255 30.51 -10.05 -46.64
C SER A 255 30.40 -10.34 -48.16
N VAL A 256 29.83 -9.41 -48.91
CA VAL A 256 29.89 -9.37 -50.35
C VAL A 256 31.35 -9.03 -50.72
N LYS A 257 32.09 -10.01 -51.20
CA LYS A 257 33.41 -9.79 -51.82
C LYS A 257 33.21 -8.98 -53.11
N LYS A 258 33.70 -7.75 -53.14
CA LYS A 258 33.94 -7.02 -54.40
C LYS A 258 34.94 -7.79 -55.20
N LYS A 259 34.55 -8.36 -56.36
CA LYS A 259 35.45 -8.72 -57.44
C LYS A 259 35.70 -7.46 -58.25
N SER A 260 36.97 -7.01 -58.24
CA SER A 260 37.53 -6.06 -59.21
C SER A 260 37.74 -6.76 -60.55
N LYS A 261 37.33 -6.10 -61.61
CA LYS A 261 37.97 -6.12 -62.92
C LYS A 261 38.19 -4.69 -63.37
#